data_53545002ae1f567cf72b5b93927394f7
#
_entry.id   53545002ae1f567cf72b5b93927394f7
#
_cell.length_a   1.000
_cell.length_b   1.000
_cell.length_c   1.000
_cell.angle_alpha   90.00
_cell.angle_beta   90.00
_cell.angle_gamma   90.00
#
_symmetry.space_group_name_H-M   'P 1'
#
loop_
_entity.id
_entity.type
_entity.pdbx_description
1 polymer ?
#
loop_
_entity_poly.entity_id
_entity_poly.type
_entity_poly.pdbx_seq_one_letter_code
_entity_poly.pdbx_strand_id
1 'polypeptide(L)'
;GGDVGGAKTQIMNTVTGLSRNNDVMLISFRAGPFADEARERGIDVRVIERHNPFRAARTMRDLVDAFKPDIIHCHGGRANLMGAMVRRSRHVPIVTTVHSDYRLDYLGSPLKQYTLGTANAIALRFLDFYQPVADRMARTLIERGFDPERIVKIYNGMDFDRPEGEFDRVAYLRDTYGAEI
;
A
#
# COMPACT_ATOMS: atom_id res chain seq x y z
N GLY A 1 3.82 -0.64 6.32
CA GLY A 1 2.77 0.29 6.54
C GLY A 1 2.33 0.24 7.99
N GLY A 2 2.18 1.39 8.63
CA GLY A 2 1.66 1.47 9.98
C GLY A 2 0.14 1.33 10.01
N ASP A 3 -0.41 1.03 11.18
CA ASP A 3 -1.85 0.96 11.40
C ASP A 3 -2.53 2.35 11.39
N VAL A 4 -1.77 3.40 11.14
CA VAL A 4 -2.20 4.81 11.09
C VAL A 4 -1.57 5.56 9.92
N GLY A 5 -2.22 6.64 9.47
CA GLY A 5 -1.68 7.56 8.45
C GLY A 5 -2.35 7.47 7.08
N GLY A 6 -1.97 8.38 6.19
CA GLY A 6 -2.62 8.58 4.89
C GLY A 6 -2.61 7.36 3.97
N ALA A 7 -1.57 6.53 4.04
CA ALA A 7 -1.52 5.29 3.26
C ALA A 7 -2.60 4.29 3.68
N LYS A 8 -2.85 4.14 5.00
CA LYS A 8 -3.93 3.30 5.51
C LYS A 8 -5.29 3.78 4.99
N THR A 9 -5.57 5.06 5.15
CA THR A 9 -6.85 5.66 4.70
C THR A 9 -7.05 5.46 3.21
N GLN A 10 -6.01 5.70 2.39
CA GLN A 10 -6.09 5.49 0.96
C GLN A 10 -6.38 4.04 0.60
N ILE A 11 -5.67 3.08 1.21
CA ILE A 11 -5.90 1.65 0.93
C ILE A 11 -7.34 1.29 1.28
N MET A 12 -7.83 1.69 2.46
CA MET A 12 -9.21 1.40 2.87
C MET A 12 -10.24 2.00 1.92
N ASN A 13 -10.08 3.24 1.51
CA ASN A 13 -10.98 3.88 0.54
C ASN A 13 -10.93 3.15 -0.81
N THR A 14 -9.74 2.78 -1.27
CA THR A 14 -9.55 2.07 -2.55
C THR A 14 -10.22 0.70 -2.52
N VAL A 15 -9.94 -0.14 -1.51
CA VAL A 15 -10.52 -1.49 -1.46
C VAL A 15 -12.04 -1.46 -1.25
N THR A 16 -12.55 -0.54 -0.42
CA THR A 16 -13.99 -0.36 -0.20
C THR A 16 -14.69 0.15 -1.49
N GLY A 17 -14.05 1.07 -2.21
CA GLY A 17 -14.60 1.57 -3.48
C GLY A 17 -14.62 0.50 -4.57
N LEU A 18 -13.53 -0.24 -4.73
CA LEU A 18 -13.40 -1.30 -5.72
C LEU A 18 -14.33 -2.49 -5.45
N SER A 19 -14.53 -2.86 -4.17
CA SER A 19 -15.38 -4.00 -3.80
C SER A 19 -16.86 -3.82 -4.14
N ARG A 20 -17.29 -2.61 -4.52
CA ARG A 20 -18.67 -2.37 -4.97
C ARG A 20 -18.99 -3.04 -6.32
N ASN A 21 -17.99 -3.18 -7.18
CA ASN A 21 -18.16 -3.66 -8.55
C ASN A 21 -17.13 -4.74 -8.97
N ASN A 22 -16.27 -5.18 -8.04
CA ASN A 22 -15.22 -6.14 -8.31
C ASN A 22 -15.08 -7.10 -7.13
N ASP A 23 -14.56 -8.30 -7.41
CA ASP A 23 -14.10 -9.21 -6.37
C ASP A 23 -12.74 -8.73 -5.85
N VAL A 24 -12.67 -8.38 -4.57
CA VAL A 24 -11.46 -7.82 -3.94
C VAL A 24 -11.01 -8.69 -2.79
N MET A 25 -9.76 -9.12 -2.81
CA MET A 25 -9.09 -9.78 -1.70
C MET A 25 -7.93 -8.91 -1.20
N LEU A 26 -7.91 -8.58 0.08
CA LEU A 26 -6.83 -7.86 0.73
C LEU A 26 -5.87 -8.84 1.40
N ILE A 27 -4.60 -8.81 1.01
CA ILE A 27 -3.54 -9.56 1.68
C ILE A 27 -2.78 -8.63 2.62
N SER A 28 -2.89 -8.87 3.92
CA SER A 28 -2.08 -8.21 4.94
C SER A 28 -0.92 -9.10 5.37
N PHE A 29 0.26 -8.52 5.55
CA PHE A 29 1.43 -9.24 6.07
C PHE A 29 1.58 -9.13 7.59
N ARG A 30 0.54 -8.66 8.27
CA ARG A 30 0.46 -8.50 9.72
C ARG A 30 -0.99 -8.58 10.15
N ALA A 31 -1.27 -9.30 11.23
CA ALA A 31 -2.54 -9.14 11.94
C ALA A 31 -2.58 -7.79 12.66
N GLY A 32 -3.77 -7.30 12.97
CA GLY A 32 -3.99 -6.09 13.75
C GLY A 32 -5.08 -5.19 13.19
N PRO A 33 -5.23 -3.98 13.76
CA PRO A 33 -6.37 -3.09 13.52
C PRO A 33 -6.68 -2.78 12.05
N PHE A 34 -5.64 -2.76 11.19
CA PHE A 34 -5.83 -2.56 9.76
C PHE A 34 -6.60 -3.72 9.09
N ALA A 35 -6.19 -4.95 9.41
CA ALA A 35 -6.84 -6.15 8.86
C ALA A 35 -8.24 -6.33 9.42
N ASP A 36 -8.45 -5.97 10.69
CA ASP A 36 -9.73 -6.09 11.38
C ASP A 36 -10.73 -5.05 10.84
N GLU A 37 -10.32 -3.80 10.68
CA GLU A 37 -11.14 -2.76 10.05
C GLU A 37 -11.57 -3.13 8.62
N ALA A 38 -10.68 -3.75 7.84
CA ALA A 38 -11.04 -4.19 6.50
C ALA A 38 -12.09 -5.31 6.52
N ARG A 39 -12.00 -6.25 7.47
CA ARG A 39 -13.02 -7.30 7.66
C ARG A 39 -14.36 -6.71 8.08
N GLU A 40 -14.37 -5.74 8.98
CA GLU A 40 -15.58 -5.03 9.43
C GLU A 40 -16.29 -4.32 8.26
N ARG A 41 -15.51 -3.89 7.25
CA ARG A 41 -16.03 -3.32 5.99
C ARG A 41 -16.47 -4.38 4.96
N GLY A 42 -16.44 -5.67 5.32
CA GLY A 42 -16.86 -6.77 4.45
C GLY A 42 -15.83 -7.19 3.39
N ILE A 43 -14.57 -6.77 3.50
CA ILE A 43 -13.50 -7.17 2.58
C ILE A 43 -12.98 -8.57 2.94
N ASP A 44 -12.75 -9.43 1.93
CA ASP A 44 -12.04 -10.70 2.12
C ASP A 44 -10.56 -10.41 2.47
N VAL A 45 -10.20 -10.67 3.73
CA VAL A 45 -8.85 -10.37 4.24
C VAL A 45 -8.11 -11.65 4.55
N ARG A 46 -6.96 -11.82 3.92
CA ARG A 46 -6.01 -12.91 4.18
C ARG A 46 -4.76 -12.35 4.87
N VAL A 47 -4.35 -12.98 5.98
CA VAL A 47 -3.17 -12.56 6.73
C VAL A 47 -2.03 -13.55 6.53
N ILE A 48 -0.86 -13.06 6.11
CA ILE A 48 0.35 -13.86 5.91
C ILE A 48 1.41 -13.44 6.92
N GLU A 49 1.34 -14.00 8.13
CA GLU A 49 2.33 -13.75 9.20
C GLU A 49 3.55 -14.67 9.08
N ARG A 50 4.30 -14.52 7.99
CA ARG A 50 5.52 -15.30 7.75
C ARG A 50 6.74 -14.38 7.76
N HIS A 51 7.68 -14.61 8.68
CA HIS A 51 8.94 -13.85 8.72
C HIS A 51 9.84 -14.19 7.53
N ASN A 52 9.85 -15.46 7.10
CA ASN A 52 10.63 -15.90 5.95
C ASN A 52 9.96 -15.44 4.64
N PRO A 53 10.62 -14.61 3.82
CA PRO A 53 10.04 -14.05 2.60
C PRO A 53 9.69 -15.12 1.54
N PHE A 54 10.46 -16.21 1.44
CA PHE A 54 10.17 -17.27 0.48
C PHE A 54 8.91 -18.06 0.87
N ARG A 55 8.70 -18.31 2.16
CA ARG A 55 7.46 -18.93 2.65
C ARG A 55 6.27 -18.01 2.48
N ALA A 56 6.43 -16.71 2.74
CA ALA A 56 5.38 -15.72 2.50
C ALA A 56 4.99 -15.65 1.02
N ALA A 57 5.99 -15.61 0.13
CA ALA A 57 5.76 -15.59 -1.31
C ALA A 57 5.07 -16.88 -1.81
N ARG A 58 5.40 -18.05 -1.23
CA ARG A 58 4.71 -19.30 -1.54
C ARG A 58 3.23 -19.24 -1.14
N THR A 59 2.94 -18.83 0.10
CA THR A 59 1.55 -18.66 0.56
C THR A 59 0.79 -17.65 -0.30
N MET A 60 1.43 -16.53 -0.68
CA MET A 60 0.82 -15.56 -1.58
C MET A 60 0.52 -16.15 -2.97
N ARG A 61 1.42 -16.98 -3.52
CA ARG A 61 1.17 -17.67 -4.79
C ARG A 61 -0.04 -18.61 -4.70
N ASP A 62 -0.13 -19.37 -3.61
CA ASP A 62 -1.25 -20.29 -3.40
C ASP A 62 -2.59 -19.51 -3.36
N LEU A 63 -2.60 -18.32 -2.73
CA LEU A 63 -3.75 -17.41 -2.71
C LEU A 63 -4.06 -16.83 -4.09
N VAL A 64 -3.04 -16.41 -4.85
CA VAL A 64 -3.20 -15.90 -6.22
C VAL A 64 -3.75 -16.99 -7.16
N ASP A 65 -3.28 -18.22 -7.03
CA ASP A 65 -3.76 -19.35 -7.81
C ASP A 65 -5.21 -19.71 -7.51
N ALA A 66 -5.62 -19.59 -6.25
CA ALA A 66 -6.99 -19.84 -5.82
C ALA A 66 -7.95 -18.72 -6.22
N PHE A 67 -7.54 -17.47 -6.03
CA PHE A 67 -8.36 -16.28 -6.29
C PHE A 67 -8.39 -15.89 -7.78
N LYS A 68 -7.30 -16.15 -8.52
CA LYS A 68 -7.12 -15.84 -9.95
C LYS A 68 -7.38 -14.36 -10.27
N PRO A 69 -6.68 -13.42 -9.62
CA PRO A 69 -6.90 -12.00 -9.85
C PRO A 69 -6.47 -11.58 -11.26
N ASP A 70 -7.18 -10.60 -11.83
CA ASP A 70 -6.79 -9.94 -13.08
C ASP A 70 -5.64 -8.95 -12.87
N ILE A 71 -5.50 -8.42 -11.65
CA ILE A 71 -4.45 -7.46 -11.27
C ILE A 71 -4.05 -7.63 -9.80
N ILE A 72 -2.78 -7.43 -9.49
CA ILE A 72 -2.28 -7.34 -8.12
C ILE A 72 -1.85 -5.91 -7.84
N HIS A 73 -2.39 -5.31 -6.76
CA HIS A 73 -2.05 -3.96 -6.35
C HIS A 73 -1.25 -3.98 -5.05
N CYS A 74 -0.01 -3.51 -5.11
CA CYS A 74 0.93 -3.51 -4.00
C CYS A 74 0.99 -2.14 -3.30
N HIS A 75 1.13 -2.17 -1.96
CA HIS A 75 1.32 -0.97 -1.15
C HIS A 75 2.51 -1.17 -0.19
N GLY A 76 3.60 -0.45 -0.45
CA GLY A 76 4.80 -0.46 0.38
C GLY A 76 5.78 -1.61 0.09
N GLY A 77 7.00 -1.47 0.64
CA GLY A 77 8.16 -2.27 0.23
C GLY A 77 8.01 -3.78 0.40
N ARG A 78 7.34 -4.25 1.46
CA ARG A 78 7.10 -5.69 1.66
C ARG A 78 6.15 -6.25 0.61
N ALA A 79 5.08 -5.52 0.29
CA ALA A 79 4.14 -5.92 -0.75
C ALA A 79 4.82 -5.93 -2.13
N ASN A 80 5.64 -4.92 -2.43
CA ASN A 80 6.40 -4.85 -3.67
C ASN A 80 7.33 -6.07 -3.84
N LEU A 81 8.06 -6.44 -2.77
CA LEU A 81 8.94 -7.61 -2.80
C LEU A 81 8.15 -8.90 -3.05
N MET A 82 7.02 -9.08 -2.36
CA MET A 82 6.16 -10.26 -2.55
C MET A 82 5.55 -10.28 -3.94
N GLY A 83 5.07 -9.15 -4.44
CA GLY A 83 4.55 -9.00 -5.80
C GLY A 83 5.60 -9.38 -6.85
N ALA A 84 6.82 -8.84 -6.75
CA ALA A 84 7.92 -9.18 -7.65
C ALA A 84 8.26 -10.69 -7.65
N MET A 85 8.22 -11.34 -6.47
CA MET A 85 8.45 -12.79 -6.36
C MET A 85 7.32 -13.62 -6.98
N VAL A 86 6.07 -13.15 -6.88
CA VAL A 86 4.90 -13.82 -7.49
C VAL A 86 4.90 -13.63 -8.99
N ARG A 87 5.18 -12.42 -9.48
CA ARG A 87 5.24 -12.10 -10.91
C ARG A 87 6.14 -13.04 -11.70
N ARG A 88 7.28 -13.44 -11.13
CA ARG A 88 8.21 -14.35 -11.77
C ARG A 88 7.58 -15.72 -12.15
N SER A 89 6.55 -16.13 -11.43
CA SER A 89 5.88 -17.43 -11.63
C SER A 89 4.45 -17.31 -12.18
N ARG A 90 3.90 -16.11 -12.24
CA ARG A 90 2.53 -15.82 -12.69
C ARG A 90 2.51 -14.58 -13.54
N HIS A 91 1.76 -14.61 -14.65
CA HIS A 91 1.67 -13.50 -15.61
C HIS A 91 0.52 -12.53 -15.26
N VAL A 92 0.30 -12.27 -13.98
CA VAL A 92 -0.69 -11.29 -13.52
C VAL A 92 -0.03 -9.92 -13.48
N PRO A 93 -0.60 -8.87 -14.09
CA PRO A 93 -0.10 -7.51 -14.00
C PRO A 93 -0.04 -7.02 -12.56
N ILE A 94 1.07 -6.35 -12.21
CA ILE A 94 1.27 -5.82 -10.85
C ILE A 94 1.48 -4.33 -10.89
N VAL A 95 0.62 -3.60 -10.19
CA VAL A 95 0.74 -2.17 -9.95
C VAL A 95 1.19 -1.90 -8.51
N THR A 96 1.92 -0.84 -8.27
CA THR A 96 2.26 -0.37 -6.92
C THR A 96 1.90 1.09 -6.72
N THR A 97 1.27 1.40 -5.58
CA THR A 97 1.12 2.80 -5.16
C THR A 97 2.40 3.28 -4.47
N VAL A 98 2.89 4.44 -4.94
CA VAL A 98 4.08 5.11 -4.39
C VAL A 98 3.63 6.28 -3.53
N HIS A 99 3.60 6.05 -2.21
CA HIS A 99 3.14 7.03 -1.21
C HIS A 99 4.25 7.99 -0.76
N SER A 100 5.50 7.56 -0.84
CA SER A 100 6.67 8.27 -0.34
C SER A 100 7.88 8.02 -1.24
N ASP A 101 8.96 8.73 -0.99
CA ASP A 101 10.25 8.36 -1.57
C ASP A 101 10.74 7.05 -0.94
N TYR A 102 10.64 5.94 -1.66
CA TYR A 102 10.99 4.61 -1.19
C TYR A 102 12.45 4.48 -0.69
N ARG A 103 13.33 5.40 -1.08
CA ARG A 103 14.71 5.45 -0.57
C ARG A 103 14.80 6.06 0.82
N LEU A 104 13.76 6.79 1.25
CA LEU A 104 13.72 7.46 2.55
C LEU A 104 12.88 6.70 3.59
N ASP A 105 12.26 5.59 3.21
CA ASP A 105 11.34 4.82 4.09
C ASP A 105 12.01 4.28 5.37
N TYR A 106 13.34 4.18 5.40
CA TYR A 106 14.09 3.60 6.51
C TYR A 106 15.18 4.53 7.08
N LEU A 107 15.05 5.86 6.94
CA LEU A 107 16.04 6.85 7.36
C LEU A 107 16.50 6.71 8.83
N GLY A 108 15.65 6.20 9.73
CA GLY A 108 15.98 5.96 11.13
C GLY A 108 16.83 4.72 11.40
N SER A 109 17.15 3.90 10.37
CA SER A 109 17.90 2.65 10.55
C SER A 109 18.77 2.35 9.32
N PRO A 110 20.08 2.68 9.36
CA PRO A 110 21.00 2.45 8.23
C PRO A 110 21.01 1.00 7.74
N LEU A 111 20.95 0.02 8.64
CA LEU A 111 20.93 -1.39 8.28
C LEU A 111 19.65 -1.76 7.51
N LYS A 112 18.48 -1.28 7.95
CA LYS A 112 17.21 -1.50 7.24
C LYS A 112 17.19 -0.77 5.91
N GLN A 113 17.75 0.44 5.85
CA GLN A 113 17.89 1.20 4.61
C GLN A 113 18.72 0.42 3.58
N TYR A 114 19.86 -0.11 4.00
CA TYR A 114 20.73 -0.88 3.11
C TYR A 114 20.09 -2.21 2.68
N THR A 115 19.43 -2.93 3.57
CA THR A 115 18.85 -4.26 3.28
C THR A 115 17.45 -4.15 2.67
N LEU A 116 16.47 -3.64 3.41
CA LEU A 116 15.07 -3.59 2.98
C LEU A 116 14.83 -2.51 1.92
N GLY A 117 15.51 -1.36 2.03
CA GLY A 117 15.45 -0.29 1.05
C GLY A 117 15.99 -0.75 -0.31
N THR A 118 17.14 -1.43 -0.32
CA THR A 118 17.71 -2.00 -1.55
C THR A 118 16.83 -3.09 -2.13
N ALA A 119 16.30 -4.00 -1.28
CA ALA A 119 15.40 -5.04 -1.73
C ALA A 119 14.11 -4.47 -2.36
N ASN A 120 13.54 -3.41 -1.76
CA ASN A 120 12.39 -2.72 -2.34
C ASN A 120 12.75 -2.01 -3.66
N ALA A 121 13.90 -1.33 -3.74
CA ALA A 121 14.36 -0.67 -4.97
C ALA A 121 14.52 -1.66 -6.13
N ILE A 122 15.05 -2.85 -5.84
CA ILE A 122 15.17 -3.93 -6.82
C ILE A 122 13.77 -4.47 -7.18
N ALA A 123 12.93 -4.77 -6.19
CA ALA A 123 11.59 -5.31 -6.41
C ALA A 123 10.75 -4.40 -7.32
N LEU A 124 10.82 -3.08 -7.11
CA LEU A 124 10.11 -2.10 -7.94
C LEU A 124 10.44 -2.23 -9.44
N ARG A 125 11.66 -2.63 -9.83
CA ARG A 125 12.04 -2.81 -11.24
C ARG A 125 11.34 -3.99 -11.92
N PHE A 126 10.75 -4.88 -11.15
CA PHE A 126 10.03 -6.06 -11.64
C PHE A 126 8.51 -5.88 -11.65
N LEU A 127 8.00 -4.72 -11.23
CA LEU A 127 6.57 -4.42 -11.28
C LEU A 127 6.20 -3.79 -12.62
N ASP A 128 4.93 -3.90 -13.01
CA ASP A 128 4.49 -3.50 -14.34
C ASP A 128 4.11 -2.02 -14.40
N PHE A 129 3.41 -1.51 -13.37
CA PHE A 129 2.92 -0.13 -13.33
C PHE A 129 3.14 0.52 -11.96
N TYR A 130 3.27 1.84 -11.98
CA TYR A 130 3.50 2.68 -10.81
C TYR A 130 2.42 3.74 -10.70
N GLN A 131 1.80 3.81 -9.54
CA GLN A 131 0.76 4.80 -9.22
C GLN A 131 1.29 5.76 -8.15
N PRO A 132 2.01 6.83 -8.51
CA PRO A 132 2.39 7.86 -7.55
C PRO A 132 1.17 8.70 -7.16
N VAL A 133 1.12 9.08 -5.88
CA VAL A 133 0.01 9.86 -5.31
C VAL A 133 0.23 11.38 -5.40
N ALA A 134 1.37 11.81 -5.97
CA ALA A 134 1.72 13.22 -6.13
C ALA A 134 2.69 13.41 -7.30
N ASP A 135 2.71 14.62 -7.89
CA ASP A 135 3.64 15.00 -8.98
C ASP A 135 5.10 14.81 -8.63
N ARG A 136 5.46 15.15 -7.39
CA ARG A 136 6.83 14.96 -6.89
C ARG A 136 7.24 13.49 -6.97
N MET A 137 6.36 12.56 -6.61
CA MET A 137 6.67 11.13 -6.64
C MET A 137 6.80 10.63 -8.08
N ALA A 138 5.94 11.11 -9.01
CA ALA A 138 6.05 10.78 -10.42
C ALA A 138 7.39 11.25 -10.99
N ARG A 139 7.78 12.52 -10.75
CA ARG A 139 9.08 13.05 -11.16
C ARG A 139 10.24 12.24 -10.59
N THR A 140 10.20 11.93 -9.29
CA THR A 140 11.24 11.11 -8.65
C THR A 140 11.41 9.73 -9.31
N LEU A 141 10.33 9.09 -9.72
CA LEU A 141 10.40 7.81 -10.44
C LEU A 141 11.08 7.99 -11.81
N ILE A 142 10.68 9.00 -12.59
CA ILE A 142 11.27 9.30 -13.91
C ILE A 142 12.76 9.61 -13.78
N GLU A 143 13.16 10.48 -12.84
CA GLU A 143 14.55 10.83 -12.56
C GLU A 143 15.41 9.61 -12.16
N ARG A 144 14.78 8.57 -11.60
CA ARG A 144 15.41 7.30 -11.26
C ARG A 144 15.37 6.27 -12.40
N GLY A 145 14.95 6.66 -13.59
CA GLY A 145 14.94 5.83 -14.78
C GLY A 145 13.82 4.78 -14.80
N PHE A 146 12.68 5.07 -14.18
CA PHE A 146 11.46 4.32 -14.43
C PHE A 146 10.80 4.84 -15.71
N ASP A 147 10.21 3.92 -16.47
CA ASP A 147 9.56 4.21 -17.73
C ASP A 147 8.33 5.10 -17.51
N PRO A 148 8.27 6.32 -18.10
CA PRO A 148 7.13 7.21 -17.95
C PRO A 148 5.81 6.62 -18.43
N GLU A 149 5.81 5.73 -19.42
CA GLU A 149 4.60 5.07 -19.94
C GLU A 149 3.98 4.09 -18.95
N ARG A 150 4.74 3.68 -17.93
CA ARG A 150 4.29 2.81 -16.83
C ARG A 150 3.91 3.58 -15.58
N ILE A 151 3.93 4.92 -15.63
CA ILE A 151 3.63 5.78 -14.48
C ILE A 151 2.26 6.43 -14.70
N VAL A 152 1.29 6.00 -13.91
CA VAL A 152 -0.07 6.57 -13.93
C VAL A 152 -0.32 7.28 -12.60
N LYS A 153 -0.27 8.62 -12.63
CA LYS A 153 -0.49 9.42 -11.43
C LYS A 153 -1.96 9.44 -11.05
N ILE A 154 -2.25 9.03 -9.80
CA ILE A 154 -3.60 9.12 -9.22
C ILE A 154 -3.47 9.72 -7.84
N TYR A 155 -4.06 10.90 -7.63
CA TYR A 155 -4.08 11.55 -6.32
C TYR A 155 -4.94 10.77 -5.32
N ASN A 156 -4.64 10.92 -4.03
CA ASN A 156 -5.48 10.35 -2.99
C ASN A 156 -6.86 10.99 -3.03
N GLY A 157 -7.88 10.18 -3.14
CA GLY A 157 -9.27 10.61 -3.02
C GLY A 157 -9.60 10.95 -1.56
N MET A 158 -10.45 11.96 -1.37
CA MET A 158 -11.08 12.27 -0.10
C MET A 158 -12.58 12.16 -0.29
N ASP A 159 -13.26 11.62 0.70
CA ASP A 159 -14.71 11.60 0.74
C ASP A 159 -15.20 12.94 1.31
N PHE A 160 -15.75 13.78 0.45
CA PHE A 160 -16.32 15.08 0.83
C PHE A 160 -17.78 15.00 1.26
N ASP A 161 -18.45 13.86 1.03
CA ASP A 161 -19.85 13.65 1.38
C ASP A 161 -20.02 13.12 2.82
N ARG A 162 -18.96 13.15 3.63
CA ARG A 162 -19.11 12.91 5.07
C ARG A 162 -20.04 13.98 5.63
N PRO A 163 -21.13 13.58 6.30
CA PRO A 163 -21.91 14.56 7.05
C PRO A 163 -20.94 15.31 7.96
N GLU A 164 -20.95 16.63 7.88
CA GLU A 164 -20.25 17.49 8.82
C GLU A 164 -20.86 17.18 10.21
N GLY A 165 -20.26 16.24 10.93
CA GLY A 165 -20.43 16.20 12.36
C GLY A 165 -19.94 17.53 12.88
N GLU A 166 -20.59 18.12 13.84
CA GLU A 166 -20.11 19.31 14.52
C GLU A 166 -18.66 19.04 14.99
N PHE A 167 -17.70 19.40 14.13
CA PHE A 167 -16.30 19.31 14.48
C PHE A 167 -15.98 20.46 15.44
N ASP A 168 -16.00 20.16 16.72
CA ASP A 168 -15.53 21.12 17.72
C ASP A 168 -14.02 21.30 17.58
N ARG A 169 -13.68 22.31 16.77
CA ARG A 169 -12.30 22.71 16.49
C ARG A 169 -11.55 23.07 17.78
N VAL A 170 -12.22 23.69 18.74
CA VAL A 170 -11.64 24.13 20.00
C VAL A 170 -11.29 22.93 20.86
N ALA A 171 -12.25 22.01 21.04
CA ALA A 171 -12.02 20.76 21.75
C ALA A 171 -10.90 19.96 21.11
N TYR A 172 -10.89 19.80 19.77
CA TYR A 172 -9.83 19.11 19.06
C TYR A 172 -8.44 19.71 19.27
N LEU A 173 -8.31 21.04 19.18
CA LEU A 173 -7.02 21.74 19.38
C LEU A 173 -6.55 21.64 20.83
N ARG A 174 -7.47 21.71 21.79
CA ARG A 174 -7.17 21.54 23.21
C ARG A 174 -6.67 20.14 23.51
N ASP A 175 -7.40 19.10 23.05
CA ASP A 175 -7.11 17.71 23.35
C ASP A 175 -5.87 17.19 22.62
N THR A 176 -5.63 17.70 21.40
CA THR A 176 -4.52 17.21 20.56
C THR A 176 -3.20 17.97 20.83
N TYR A 177 -3.28 19.26 21.11
CA TYR A 177 -2.10 20.15 21.19
C TYR A 177 -1.96 20.88 22.53
N GLY A 178 -2.87 20.65 23.49
CA GLY A 178 -2.86 21.34 24.77
C GLY A 178 -3.05 22.87 24.64
N ALA A 179 -3.67 23.32 23.56
CA ALA A 179 -3.84 24.74 23.29
C ALA A 179 -4.89 25.32 24.24
N GLU A 180 -4.49 26.24 25.10
CA GLU A 180 -5.40 27.12 25.83
C GLU A 180 -5.88 28.21 24.87
N ILE A 181 -7.13 28.12 24.40
CA ILE A 181 -7.79 29.09 23.51
C ILE A 181 -8.94 29.70 24.28
#